data_b4b5caeaa140c9c42fb1d4172619f8ad
#
_entry.id   b4b5caeaa140c9c42fb1d4172619f8ad
#
_cell.length_a   1.000
_cell.length_b   1.000
_cell.length_c   1.000
_cell.angle_alpha   90.00
_cell.angle_beta   90.00
_cell.angle_gamma   90.00
#
_symmetry.space_group_name_H-M   'P 1'
#
loop_
_entity.id
_entity.type
_entity.pdbx_description
1 polymer ?
#
loop_
_entity_poly.entity_id
_entity_poly.type
_entity_poly.pdbx_seq_one_letter_code
_entity_poly.pdbx_strand_id
1 'polypeptide(L)'
;MDASTRVVLDKLKVAFPQGPPAAEQVRGQEFAWGRSQWEKRWPAGMYRPAALDSQEAVAVSRRDVHRRAERVDTEADALELYLLMAAWGTGTKARAIARAARPLQEEGVAATLLQAHSAARSEEPADCYAQMLRGGSLRIKHLGPAFFTKWIYFAGFEAGSSGRARPLILDARVARTLGWATWGWSASSYARYIAMSEALRDAWCPEAPTDVIEYALFTANGA
;
A
#
# COMPACT_ATOMS: atom_id res chain seq x y z
N MET A 1 -10.51 -7.82 22.47
CA MET A 1 -9.70 -6.61 22.20
C MET A 1 -8.81 -6.34 23.40
N ASP A 2 -7.49 -6.25 23.21
CA ASP A 2 -6.52 -5.95 24.25
C ASP A 2 -6.48 -4.44 24.62
N ALA A 3 -5.73 -4.09 25.68
CA ALA A 3 -5.63 -2.72 26.18
C ALA A 3 -5.00 -1.76 25.14
N SER A 4 -4.01 -2.22 24.37
CA SER A 4 -3.34 -1.39 23.36
C SER A 4 -4.28 -1.05 22.20
N THR A 5 -5.05 -2.03 21.75
CA THR A 5 -6.07 -1.85 20.70
C THR A 5 -7.19 -0.90 21.15
N ARG A 6 -7.57 -0.97 22.44
CA ARG A 6 -8.59 -0.05 23.00
C ARG A 6 -8.11 1.40 22.98
N VAL A 7 -6.86 1.67 23.39
CA VAL A 7 -6.26 3.01 23.33
C VAL A 7 -6.27 3.56 21.89
N VAL A 8 -5.95 2.73 20.91
CA VAL A 8 -6.01 3.15 19.49
C VAL A 8 -7.45 3.45 19.07
N LEU A 9 -8.41 2.62 19.45
CA LEU A 9 -9.83 2.86 19.15
C LEU A 9 -10.32 4.21 19.71
N ASP A 10 -9.95 4.52 20.96
CA ASP A 10 -10.34 5.78 21.58
C ASP A 10 -9.75 6.99 20.84
N LYS A 11 -8.48 6.90 20.42
CA LYS A 11 -7.86 7.92 19.55
C LYS A 11 -8.62 8.10 18.23
N LEU A 12 -8.98 6.99 17.58
CA LEU A 12 -9.73 7.05 16.31
C LEU A 12 -11.11 7.68 16.51
N LYS A 13 -11.82 7.36 17.58
CA LYS A 13 -13.13 7.98 17.90
C LYS A 13 -13.01 9.48 18.17
N VAL A 14 -11.92 9.92 18.78
CA VAL A 14 -11.63 11.36 18.97
C VAL A 14 -11.33 12.04 17.63
N ALA A 15 -10.53 11.40 16.77
CA ALA A 15 -10.20 11.95 15.45
C ALA A 15 -11.38 11.93 14.46
N PHE A 16 -12.34 11.04 14.67
CA PHE A 16 -13.54 10.87 13.83
C PHE A 16 -14.83 10.91 14.69
N PRO A 17 -15.20 12.09 15.20
CA PRO A 17 -16.36 12.22 16.11
C PRO A 17 -17.71 11.93 15.41
N GLN A 18 -17.75 11.96 14.09
CA GLN A 18 -18.93 11.63 13.27
C GLN A 18 -19.04 10.13 12.93
N GLY A 19 -18.10 9.30 13.42
CA GLY A 19 -18.02 7.89 13.10
C GLY A 19 -16.90 7.54 12.11
N PRO A 20 -16.78 6.25 11.74
CA PRO A 20 -15.72 5.78 10.85
C PRO A 20 -15.85 6.40 9.45
N PRO A 21 -14.74 6.54 8.71
CA PRO A 21 -14.77 6.94 7.30
C PRO A 21 -15.65 6.00 6.47
N ALA A 22 -16.35 6.54 5.48
CA ALA A 22 -17.09 5.71 4.54
C ALA A 22 -16.12 4.93 3.61
N ALA A 23 -16.45 3.68 3.29
CA ALA A 23 -15.64 2.86 2.37
C ALA A 23 -15.44 3.54 1.00
N GLU A 24 -16.44 4.27 0.52
CA GLU A 24 -16.36 5.02 -0.73
C GLU A 24 -15.35 6.18 -0.65
N GLN A 25 -15.24 6.83 0.50
CA GLN A 25 -14.21 7.85 0.75
C GLN A 25 -12.80 7.24 0.70
N VAL A 26 -12.62 6.04 1.24
CA VAL A 26 -11.34 5.31 1.16
C VAL A 26 -11.00 5.00 -0.29
N ARG A 27 -11.92 4.42 -1.05
CA ARG A 27 -11.75 4.08 -2.47
C ARG A 27 -11.50 5.30 -3.36
N GLY A 28 -12.13 6.42 -3.02
CA GLY A 28 -11.98 7.69 -3.72
C GLY A 28 -10.74 8.48 -3.33
N GLN A 29 -9.93 8.02 -2.37
CA GLN A 29 -8.70 8.73 -2.00
C GLN A 29 -7.76 8.86 -3.20
N GLU A 30 -7.54 10.08 -3.66
CA GLU A 30 -6.74 10.37 -4.85
C GLU A 30 -5.66 11.41 -4.57
N PHE A 31 -4.62 11.38 -5.40
CA PHE A 31 -3.53 12.35 -5.34
C PHE A 31 -3.13 12.77 -6.76
N ALA A 32 -2.93 14.07 -6.94
CA ALA A 32 -2.26 14.57 -8.13
C ALA A 32 -0.84 13.99 -8.20
N TRP A 33 -0.35 13.65 -9.38
CA TRP A 33 0.97 13.05 -9.55
C TRP A 33 1.89 13.80 -10.49
N GLY A 34 3.18 13.68 -10.24
CA GLY A 34 4.20 14.39 -10.98
C GLY A 34 4.67 13.64 -12.22
N ARG A 35 3.80 13.48 -13.26
CA ARG A 35 4.11 12.73 -14.47
C ARG A 35 5.46 13.07 -15.08
N SER A 36 5.72 14.35 -15.36
CA SER A 36 7.00 14.80 -15.96
C SER A 36 8.23 14.44 -15.12
N GLN A 37 8.07 14.31 -13.79
CA GLN A 37 9.13 13.86 -12.91
C GLN A 37 9.33 12.34 -12.98
N TRP A 38 8.27 11.58 -13.20
CA TRP A 38 8.34 10.14 -13.45
C TRP A 38 8.96 9.84 -14.81
N GLU A 39 8.56 10.54 -15.88
CA GLU A 39 9.14 10.42 -17.22
C GLU A 39 10.66 10.57 -17.21
N LYS A 40 11.15 11.62 -16.54
CA LYS A 40 12.60 11.90 -16.42
C LYS A 40 13.38 10.83 -15.66
N ARG A 41 12.70 9.97 -14.88
CA ARG A 41 13.33 8.97 -14.01
C ARG A 41 13.00 7.54 -14.40
N TRP A 42 12.11 7.36 -15.34
CA TRP A 42 11.79 6.04 -15.86
C TRP A 42 13.02 5.49 -16.60
N PRO A 43 13.47 4.24 -16.32
CA PRO A 43 14.69 3.73 -16.92
C PRO A 43 14.58 3.61 -18.44
N ALA A 44 15.61 4.05 -19.15
CA ALA A 44 15.72 3.81 -20.59
C ALA A 44 15.81 2.31 -20.88
N GLY A 45 15.10 1.86 -21.92
CA GLY A 45 15.07 0.44 -22.31
C GLY A 45 14.11 -0.44 -21.51
N MET A 46 13.53 0.05 -20.41
CA MET A 46 12.45 -0.63 -19.71
C MET A 46 11.11 -0.40 -20.43
N TYR A 47 10.19 -1.39 -20.36
CA TYR A 47 8.81 -1.18 -20.81
C TYR A 47 8.26 0.14 -20.27
N ARG A 48 7.70 0.95 -21.15
CA ARG A 48 7.17 2.27 -20.79
C ARG A 48 5.66 2.19 -20.55
N PRO A 49 5.18 2.45 -19.33
CA PRO A 49 3.77 2.46 -19.01
C PRO A 49 2.98 3.49 -19.81
N ALA A 50 1.79 3.11 -20.30
CA ALA A 50 0.91 3.98 -21.09
C ALA A 50 0.48 5.24 -20.31
N ALA A 51 0.39 5.18 -18.99
CA ALA A 51 0.07 6.33 -18.14
C ALA A 51 1.11 7.46 -18.23
N LEU A 52 2.36 7.17 -18.62
CA LEU A 52 3.37 8.21 -18.88
C LEU A 52 3.11 9.00 -20.16
N ASP A 53 2.41 8.41 -21.11
CA ASP A 53 2.12 9.04 -22.42
C ASP A 53 0.74 9.72 -22.46
N SER A 54 -0.15 9.37 -21.51
CA SER A 54 -1.48 9.96 -21.43
C SER A 54 -1.44 11.40 -20.97
N GLN A 55 -2.17 12.28 -21.66
CA GLN A 55 -2.33 13.69 -21.25
C GLN A 55 -3.47 13.90 -20.23
N GLU A 56 -4.30 12.89 -19.99
CA GLU A 56 -5.57 13.03 -19.27
C GLU A 56 -5.48 12.83 -17.76
N ALA A 57 -4.53 12.03 -17.25
CA ALA A 57 -4.47 11.70 -15.83
C ALA A 57 -3.74 12.76 -15.00
N VAL A 58 -4.50 13.66 -14.39
CA VAL A 58 -3.99 14.67 -13.44
C VAL A 58 -3.83 14.07 -12.04
N ALA A 59 -4.65 13.07 -11.69
CA ALA A 59 -4.66 12.40 -10.39
C ALA A 59 -4.78 10.88 -10.54
N VAL A 60 -4.36 10.15 -9.51
CA VAL A 60 -4.53 8.70 -9.39
C VAL A 60 -5.28 8.41 -8.10
N SER A 61 -6.39 7.68 -8.17
CA SER A 61 -7.17 7.25 -7.02
C SER A 61 -6.78 5.84 -6.56
N ARG A 62 -7.14 5.49 -5.31
CA ARG A 62 -7.04 4.10 -4.81
C ARG A 62 -7.77 3.12 -5.74
N ARG A 63 -8.95 3.51 -6.21
CA ARG A 63 -9.77 2.72 -7.15
C ARG A 63 -9.03 2.42 -8.45
N ASP A 64 -8.31 3.40 -9.02
CA ASP A 64 -7.57 3.20 -10.26
C ASP A 64 -6.43 2.19 -10.08
N VAL A 65 -5.73 2.25 -8.94
CA VAL A 65 -4.66 1.30 -8.63
C VAL A 65 -5.21 -0.11 -8.43
N HIS A 66 -6.33 -0.28 -7.69
CA HIS A 66 -6.98 -1.59 -7.52
C HIS A 66 -7.44 -2.17 -8.87
N ARG A 67 -8.12 -1.36 -9.69
CA ARG A 67 -8.55 -1.77 -11.04
C ARG A 67 -7.38 -2.23 -11.92
N ARG A 68 -6.22 -1.58 -11.79
CA ARG A 68 -5.01 -2.01 -12.49
C ARG A 68 -4.45 -3.31 -11.92
N ALA A 69 -4.47 -3.47 -10.61
CA ALA A 69 -3.98 -4.66 -9.93
C ALA A 69 -4.75 -5.95 -10.28
N GLU A 70 -6.02 -5.84 -10.64
CA GLU A 70 -6.83 -6.98 -11.12
C GLU A 70 -6.40 -7.52 -12.50
N ARG A 71 -5.59 -6.77 -13.23
CA ARG A 71 -5.20 -7.04 -14.63
C ARG A 71 -3.69 -7.16 -14.79
N VAL A 72 -3.05 -7.89 -13.89
CA VAL A 72 -1.60 -8.09 -13.91
C VAL A 72 -1.30 -9.54 -14.22
N ASP A 73 -0.92 -9.79 -15.47
CA ASP A 73 -0.57 -11.12 -15.98
C ASP A 73 0.86 -11.18 -16.53
N THR A 74 1.46 -10.03 -16.81
CA THR A 74 2.79 -9.90 -17.41
C THR A 74 3.69 -8.95 -16.60
N GLU A 75 5.00 -9.01 -16.88
CA GLU A 75 5.98 -8.06 -16.33
C GLU A 75 5.66 -6.60 -16.72
N ALA A 76 5.16 -6.38 -17.93
CA ALA A 76 4.71 -5.07 -18.38
C ALA A 76 3.54 -4.57 -17.52
N ASP A 77 2.57 -5.42 -17.23
CA ASP A 77 1.45 -5.10 -16.35
C ASP A 77 1.89 -4.78 -14.92
N ALA A 78 2.89 -5.52 -14.41
CA ALA A 78 3.46 -5.25 -13.09
C ALA A 78 4.13 -3.87 -13.04
N LEU A 79 4.80 -3.44 -14.10
CA LEU A 79 5.38 -2.10 -14.21
C LEU A 79 4.32 -0.99 -14.31
N GLU A 80 3.21 -1.23 -15.02
CA GLU A 80 2.04 -0.34 -15.04
C GLU A 80 1.46 -0.15 -13.62
N LEU A 81 1.24 -1.26 -12.91
CA LEU A 81 0.75 -1.22 -11.53
C LEU A 81 1.74 -0.50 -10.62
N TYR A 82 3.04 -0.78 -10.75
CA TYR A 82 4.07 -0.12 -9.94
C TYR A 82 4.05 1.39 -10.12
N LEU A 83 3.99 1.86 -11.36
CA LEU A 83 3.90 3.30 -11.63
C LEU A 83 2.69 3.93 -10.97
N LEU A 84 1.49 3.36 -11.15
CA LEU A 84 0.26 3.93 -10.58
C LEU A 84 0.28 3.92 -9.05
N MET A 85 0.68 2.81 -8.43
CA MET A 85 0.83 2.68 -6.97
C MET A 85 1.84 3.70 -6.43
N ALA A 86 3.00 3.83 -7.09
CA ALA A 86 4.04 4.74 -6.66
C ALA A 86 3.67 6.21 -6.91
N ALA A 87 2.98 6.53 -7.99
CA ALA A 87 2.42 7.84 -8.27
C ALA A 87 1.39 8.25 -7.20
N TRP A 88 0.47 7.36 -6.85
CA TRP A 88 -0.48 7.55 -5.75
C TRP A 88 0.24 7.80 -4.42
N GLY A 89 1.29 7.03 -4.12
CA GLY A 89 2.03 7.12 -2.85
C GLY A 89 2.99 8.31 -2.74
N THR A 90 3.43 8.91 -3.85
CA THR A 90 4.40 10.02 -3.86
C THR A 90 3.79 11.38 -4.18
N GLY A 91 2.64 11.39 -4.86
CA GLY A 91 2.03 12.60 -5.37
C GLY A 91 2.98 13.37 -6.30
N THR A 92 3.09 14.68 -6.10
CA THR A 92 3.93 15.58 -6.92
C THR A 92 5.34 15.82 -6.35
N LYS A 93 5.70 15.19 -5.21
CA LYS A 93 6.94 15.48 -4.49
C LYS A 93 8.16 14.88 -5.21
N ALA A 94 8.93 15.69 -5.92
CA ALA A 94 10.09 15.26 -6.73
C ALA A 94 11.09 14.36 -5.97
N ARG A 95 11.35 14.64 -4.67
CA ARG A 95 12.25 13.83 -3.83
C ARG A 95 11.65 12.44 -3.52
N ALA A 96 10.34 12.36 -3.33
CA ALA A 96 9.66 11.10 -3.09
C ALA A 96 9.64 10.26 -4.38
N ILE A 97 9.33 10.88 -5.52
CA ILE A 97 9.37 10.26 -6.84
C ILE A 97 10.78 9.71 -7.13
N ALA A 98 11.83 10.52 -6.91
CA ALA A 98 13.22 10.08 -7.12
C ALA A 98 13.58 8.85 -6.27
N ARG A 99 13.07 8.74 -5.04
CA ARG A 99 13.28 7.54 -4.21
C ARG A 99 12.47 6.35 -4.69
N ALA A 100 11.23 6.57 -5.10
CA ALA A 100 10.36 5.51 -5.61
C ALA A 100 10.78 5.00 -7.00
N ALA A 101 11.54 5.77 -7.78
CA ALA A 101 12.09 5.32 -9.04
C ALA A 101 13.37 4.45 -8.90
N ARG A 102 14.05 4.47 -7.74
CA ARG A 102 15.29 3.68 -7.54
C ARG A 102 15.12 2.17 -7.68
N PRO A 103 14.04 1.54 -7.18
CA PRO A 103 13.82 0.11 -7.36
C PRO A 103 13.84 -0.32 -8.83
N LEU A 104 13.40 0.54 -9.74
CA LEU A 104 13.34 0.26 -11.18
C LEU A 104 14.72 0.13 -11.85
N GLN A 105 15.81 0.48 -11.16
CA GLN A 105 17.18 0.29 -11.67
C GLN A 105 17.73 -1.12 -11.40
N GLU A 106 17.00 -1.95 -10.64
CA GLU A 106 17.45 -3.31 -10.34
C GLU A 106 17.14 -4.25 -11.52
N GLU A 107 18.11 -5.09 -11.86
CA GLU A 107 17.91 -6.13 -12.87
C GLU A 107 16.81 -7.10 -12.43
N GLY A 108 15.94 -7.52 -13.35
CA GLY A 108 14.83 -8.44 -13.05
C GLY A 108 13.72 -7.88 -12.17
N VAL A 109 13.69 -6.56 -11.92
CA VAL A 109 12.67 -5.95 -11.05
C VAL A 109 11.25 -6.23 -11.52
N ALA A 110 11.00 -6.23 -12.84
CA ALA A 110 9.68 -6.49 -13.41
C ALA A 110 9.18 -7.91 -13.09
N ALA A 111 10.05 -8.90 -13.27
CA ALA A 111 9.77 -10.30 -12.90
C ALA A 111 9.53 -10.46 -11.40
N THR A 112 10.35 -9.81 -10.56
CA THR A 112 10.17 -9.85 -9.10
C THR A 112 8.86 -9.17 -8.68
N LEU A 113 8.47 -8.05 -9.29
CA LEU A 113 7.18 -7.41 -9.05
C LEU A 113 6.01 -8.33 -9.45
N LEU A 114 6.09 -9.01 -10.59
CA LEU A 114 5.06 -9.97 -11.00
C LEU A 114 4.94 -11.14 -10.01
N GLN A 115 6.05 -11.70 -9.57
CA GLN A 115 6.06 -12.74 -8.53
C GLN A 115 5.48 -12.24 -7.20
N ALA A 116 5.85 -11.04 -6.77
CA ALA A 116 5.32 -10.41 -5.56
C ALA A 116 3.82 -10.10 -5.68
N HIS A 117 3.31 -9.80 -6.89
CA HIS A 117 1.88 -9.66 -7.14
C HIS A 117 1.15 -11.00 -6.93
N SER A 118 1.67 -12.09 -7.48
CA SER A 118 1.11 -13.43 -7.31
C SER A 118 1.11 -13.88 -5.85
N ALA A 119 2.24 -13.66 -5.13
CA ALA A 119 2.36 -13.97 -3.71
C ALA A 119 1.35 -13.17 -2.86
N ALA A 120 1.19 -11.87 -3.12
CA ALA A 120 0.22 -11.04 -2.41
C ALA A 120 -1.23 -11.51 -2.58
N ARG A 121 -1.54 -12.18 -3.70
CA ARG A 121 -2.89 -12.71 -4.00
C ARG A 121 -3.17 -14.09 -3.43
N SER A 122 -2.13 -14.87 -3.17
CA SER A 122 -2.27 -16.30 -2.80
C SER A 122 -1.80 -16.64 -1.39
N GLU A 123 -0.89 -15.85 -0.81
CA GLU A 123 -0.28 -16.12 0.50
C GLU A 123 -0.87 -15.25 1.61
N GLU A 124 -0.61 -15.63 2.86
CA GLU A 124 -0.91 -14.76 4.00
C GLU A 124 -0.11 -13.45 3.91
N PRO A 125 -0.71 -12.30 4.24
CA PRO A 125 -0.04 -11.00 4.09
C PRO A 125 1.31 -10.90 4.82
N ALA A 126 1.46 -11.54 5.98
CA ALA A 126 2.70 -11.54 6.73
C ALA A 126 3.80 -12.38 6.07
N ASP A 127 3.45 -13.45 5.36
CA ASP A 127 4.40 -14.30 4.64
C ASP A 127 4.91 -13.59 3.38
N CYS A 128 4.01 -12.98 2.61
CA CYS A 128 4.40 -12.11 1.50
C CYS A 128 5.27 -10.93 1.97
N TYR A 129 4.92 -10.31 3.11
CA TYR A 129 5.73 -9.27 3.73
C TYR A 129 7.14 -9.76 4.07
N ALA A 130 7.27 -10.96 4.66
CA ALA A 130 8.56 -11.55 5.02
C ALA A 130 9.45 -11.77 3.77
N GLN A 131 8.87 -12.24 2.67
CA GLN A 131 9.59 -12.43 1.41
C GLN A 131 10.09 -11.11 0.79
N MET A 132 9.40 -10.01 0.99
CA MET A 132 9.83 -8.69 0.51
C MET A 132 10.83 -7.97 1.42
N LEU A 133 11.08 -8.48 2.64
CA LEU A 133 12.08 -7.94 3.54
C LEU A 133 13.52 -8.26 3.07
N ARG A 134 14.49 -7.62 3.73
CA ARG A 134 15.92 -7.90 3.51
C ARG A 134 16.23 -9.39 3.80
N GLY A 135 16.74 -10.09 2.81
CA GLY A 135 17.02 -11.52 2.86
C GLY A 135 15.89 -12.41 2.35
N GLY A 136 14.71 -11.86 2.05
CA GLY A 136 13.61 -12.61 1.44
C GLY A 136 13.77 -12.78 -0.07
N SER A 137 13.03 -13.75 -0.64
CA SER A 137 13.10 -14.15 -2.05
C SER A 137 12.55 -13.09 -3.02
N LEU A 138 11.61 -12.26 -2.57
CA LEU A 138 10.96 -11.20 -3.36
C LEU A 138 11.50 -9.81 -3.00
N ARG A 139 12.69 -9.75 -2.41
CA ARG A 139 13.29 -8.47 -2.06
C ARG A 139 13.67 -7.67 -3.29
N ILE A 140 13.17 -6.44 -3.36
CA ILE A 140 13.60 -5.41 -4.32
C ILE A 140 14.39 -4.35 -3.54
N LYS A 141 15.63 -4.08 -3.97
CA LYS A 141 16.48 -3.08 -3.32
C LYS A 141 15.83 -1.69 -3.45
N HIS A 142 15.96 -0.88 -2.42
CA HIS A 142 15.33 0.43 -2.30
C HIS A 142 13.79 0.46 -2.16
N LEU A 143 13.11 -0.69 -2.24
CA LEU A 143 11.68 -0.81 -1.97
C LEU A 143 11.48 -1.23 -0.50
N GLY A 144 11.33 -0.25 0.38
CA GLY A 144 11.15 -0.50 1.82
C GLY A 144 9.68 -0.72 2.22
N PRO A 145 9.43 -1.14 3.50
CA PRO A 145 8.11 -1.52 4.00
C PRO A 145 6.99 -0.53 3.72
N ALA A 146 7.22 0.77 3.91
CA ALA A 146 6.22 1.80 3.63
C ALA A 146 5.75 1.84 2.16
N PHE A 147 6.53 1.28 1.22
CA PHE A 147 6.18 1.17 -0.19
C PHE A 147 5.73 -0.23 -0.58
N PHE A 148 6.46 -1.28 -0.14
CA PHE A 148 6.04 -2.61 -0.54
C PHE A 148 4.74 -3.06 0.15
N THR A 149 4.36 -2.52 1.33
CA THR A 149 3.03 -2.77 1.88
C THR A 149 1.91 -2.16 1.04
N LYS A 150 2.17 -1.07 0.31
CA LYS A 150 1.25 -0.56 -0.71
C LYS A 150 1.10 -1.58 -1.87
N TRP A 151 2.23 -2.16 -2.32
CA TRP A 151 2.21 -3.21 -3.33
C TRP A 151 1.35 -4.40 -2.89
N ILE A 152 1.64 -4.95 -1.69
CA ILE A 152 0.89 -6.08 -1.13
C ILE A 152 -0.61 -5.74 -0.99
N TYR A 153 -0.92 -4.54 -0.50
CA TYR A 153 -2.30 -4.07 -0.35
C TYR A 153 -3.03 -4.00 -1.68
N PHE A 154 -2.51 -3.30 -2.66
CA PHE A 154 -3.18 -3.14 -3.94
C PHE A 154 -3.30 -4.46 -4.70
N ALA A 155 -2.29 -5.32 -4.65
CA ALA A 155 -2.33 -6.62 -5.30
C ALA A 155 -3.26 -7.62 -4.61
N GLY A 156 -3.29 -7.65 -3.27
CA GLY A 156 -3.91 -8.74 -2.49
C GLY A 156 -5.24 -8.40 -1.83
N PHE A 157 -5.58 -7.12 -1.63
CA PHE A 157 -6.74 -6.74 -0.82
C PHE A 157 -8.08 -7.25 -1.40
N GLU A 158 -8.31 -7.02 -2.69
CA GLU A 158 -9.54 -7.47 -3.37
C GLU A 158 -9.48 -8.97 -3.76
N ALA A 159 -8.28 -9.55 -3.83
CA ALA A 159 -8.09 -10.96 -4.17
C ALA A 159 -8.35 -11.92 -2.98
N GLY A 160 -8.59 -11.39 -1.79
CA GLY A 160 -8.76 -12.20 -0.58
C GLY A 160 -9.94 -13.17 -0.68
N SER A 161 -9.66 -14.48 -0.65
CA SER A 161 -10.66 -15.51 -0.42
C SER A 161 -11.24 -15.39 0.99
N SER A 162 -12.49 -15.89 1.18
CA SER A 162 -13.08 -15.96 2.51
C SER A 162 -12.17 -16.76 3.46
N GLY A 163 -11.78 -16.16 4.56
CA GLY A 163 -10.93 -16.77 5.60
C GLY A 163 -9.47 -16.33 5.61
N ARG A 164 -8.97 -15.62 4.61
CA ARG A 164 -7.62 -15.01 4.62
C ARG A 164 -7.67 -13.57 5.11
N ALA A 165 -6.69 -13.19 5.95
CA ALA A 165 -6.51 -11.80 6.35
C ALA A 165 -6.27 -10.89 5.13
N ARG A 166 -6.78 -9.66 5.16
CA ARG A 166 -6.56 -8.71 4.08
C ARG A 166 -5.32 -7.87 4.33
N PRO A 167 -4.42 -7.75 3.35
CA PRO A 167 -3.25 -6.90 3.51
C PRO A 167 -3.63 -5.43 3.65
N LEU A 168 -2.86 -4.67 4.41
CA LEU A 168 -3.06 -3.25 4.66
C LEU A 168 -1.76 -2.48 4.49
N ILE A 169 -1.85 -1.17 4.24
CA ILE A 169 -0.69 -0.31 4.15
C ILE A 169 -0.15 -0.01 5.55
N LEU A 170 1.15 -0.23 5.76
CA LEU A 170 1.85 0.18 6.97
C LEU A 170 2.94 1.21 6.61
N ASP A 171 2.69 2.46 6.94
CA ASP A 171 3.65 3.54 6.75
C ASP A 171 3.88 4.34 8.05
N ALA A 172 4.72 5.36 7.98
CA ALA A 172 5.06 6.15 9.15
C ALA A 172 3.87 6.90 9.78
N ARG A 173 2.84 7.23 9.02
CA ARG A 173 1.63 7.90 9.55
C ARG A 173 0.78 6.91 10.34
N VAL A 174 0.53 5.74 9.75
CA VAL A 174 -0.15 4.63 10.42
C VAL A 174 0.58 4.24 11.69
N ALA A 175 1.91 4.03 11.62
CA ALA A 175 2.71 3.66 12.78
C ALA A 175 2.66 4.69 13.91
N ARG A 176 2.66 6.00 13.60
CA ARG A 176 2.51 7.05 14.64
C ARG A 176 1.18 6.94 15.38
N THR A 177 0.09 6.75 14.68
CA THR A 177 -1.23 6.61 15.30
C THR A 177 -1.30 5.36 16.20
N LEU A 178 -0.63 4.26 15.78
CA LEU A 178 -0.48 3.07 16.59
C LEU A 178 0.45 3.26 17.83
N GLY A 179 1.20 4.36 17.91
CA GLY A 179 2.24 4.56 18.92
C GLY A 179 3.50 3.73 18.69
N TRP A 180 3.76 3.32 17.44
CA TRP A 180 4.89 2.49 17.05
C TRP A 180 6.05 3.32 16.49
N ALA A 181 7.25 2.72 16.48
CA ALA A 181 8.37 3.26 15.71
C ALA A 181 7.98 3.39 14.23
N THR A 182 8.46 4.44 13.56
CA THR A 182 8.09 4.76 12.18
C THR A 182 8.89 3.99 11.11
N TRP A 183 9.68 3.01 11.53
CA TRP A 183 10.53 2.16 10.69
C TRP A 183 10.94 0.88 11.44
N GLY A 184 11.52 -0.09 10.72
CA GLY A 184 12.08 -1.30 11.34
C GLY A 184 11.05 -2.38 11.65
N TRP A 185 9.89 -2.37 11.00
CA TRP A 185 8.84 -3.36 11.24
C TRP A 185 9.22 -4.74 10.70
N SER A 186 9.08 -5.77 11.54
CA SER A 186 9.24 -7.18 11.17
C SER A 186 7.94 -7.75 10.58
N ALA A 187 8.00 -8.95 10.03
CA ALA A 187 6.81 -9.68 9.56
C ALA A 187 5.82 -9.92 10.71
N SER A 188 6.32 -10.22 11.92
CA SER A 188 5.46 -10.37 13.12
C SER A 188 4.82 -9.05 13.55
N SER A 189 5.51 -7.92 13.39
CA SER A 189 4.91 -6.59 13.61
C SER A 189 3.79 -6.33 12.61
N TYR A 190 3.99 -6.72 11.34
CA TYR A 190 2.98 -6.56 10.29
C TYR A 190 1.76 -7.46 10.53
N ALA A 191 1.97 -8.73 10.91
CA ALA A 191 0.88 -9.63 11.30
C ALA A 191 0.07 -9.07 12.48
N ARG A 192 0.75 -8.56 13.52
CA ARG A 192 0.10 -7.90 14.64
C ARG A 192 -0.71 -6.67 14.22
N TYR A 193 -0.20 -5.87 13.30
CA TYR A 193 -0.92 -4.71 12.77
C TYR A 193 -2.21 -5.12 12.07
N ILE A 194 -2.17 -6.15 11.22
CA ILE A 194 -3.37 -6.67 10.53
C ILE A 194 -4.40 -7.17 11.55
N ALA A 195 -4.00 -8.01 12.49
CA ALA A 195 -4.90 -8.53 13.53
C ALA A 195 -5.50 -7.42 14.39
N MET A 196 -4.72 -6.39 14.75
CA MET A 196 -5.22 -5.21 15.45
C MET A 196 -6.24 -4.44 14.60
N SER A 197 -6.00 -4.28 13.31
CA SER A 197 -6.92 -3.57 12.41
C SER A 197 -8.24 -4.32 12.25
N GLU A 198 -8.23 -5.64 12.19
CA GLU A 198 -9.44 -6.46 12.20
C GLU A 198 -10.22 -6.28 13.51
N ALA A 199 -9.56 -6.36 14.66
CA ALA A 199 -10.20 -6.14 15.97
C ALA A 199 -10.78 -4.71 16.12
N LEU A 200 -10.12 -3.71 15.54
CA LEU A 200 -10.62 -2.32 15.49
C LEU A 200 -11.85 -2.21 14.59
N ARG A 201 -11.84 -2.84 13.42
CA ARG A 201 -12.99 -2.89 12.51
C ARG A 201 -14.20 -3.53 13.21
N ASP A 202 -14.03 -4.71 13.79
CA ASP A 202 -15.10 -5.45 14.44
C ASP A 202 -15.73 -4.67 15.60
N ALA A 203 -14.92 -3.84 16.29
CA ALA A 203 -15.39 -3.02 17.41
C ALA A 203 -16.01 -1.67 17.01
N TRP A 204 -15.73 -1.17 15.80
CA TRP A 204 -16.14 0.19 15.41
C TRP A 204 -17.00 0.25 14.14
N CYS A 205 -16.72 -0.61 13.17
CA CYS A 205 -17.43 -0.65 11.88
C CYS A 205 -17.43 -2.07 11.28
N PRO A 206 -18.11 -3.05 11.90
CA PRO A 206 -18.00 -4.46 11.53
C PRO A 206 -18.40 -4.76 10.07
N GLU A 207 -19.30 -3.96 9.51
CA GLU A 207 -19.75 -4.11 8.12
C GLU A 207 -18.80 -3.47 7.08
N ALA A 208 -17.81 -2.69 7.55
CA ALA A 208 -16.88 -2.03 6.66
C ALA A 208 -15.68 -2.93 6.29
N PRO A 209 -15.06 -2.75 5.12
CA PRO A 209 -13.80 -3.39 4.81
C PRO A 209 -12.66 -2.87 5.72
N THR A 210 -11.65 -3.71 5.98
CA THR A 210 -10.61 -3.42 6.98
C THR A 210 -9.75 -2.20 6.62
N ASP A 211 -9.65 -1.84 5.34
CA ASP A 211 -8.91 -0.66 4.89
C ASP A 211 -9.54 0.69 5.30
N VAL A 212 -10.79 0.67 5.78
CA VAL A 212 -11.39 1.83 6.47
C VAL A 212 -10.61 2.15 7.75
N ILE A 213 -10.15 1.13 8.48
CA ILE A 213 -9.29 1.30 9.66
C ILE A 213 -7.90 1.83 9.27
N GLU A 214 -7.28 1.26 8.22
CA GLU A 214 -6.00 1.77 7.72
C GLU A 214 -6.10 3.25 7.33
N TYR A 215 -7.14 3.62 6.60
CA TYR A 215 -7.37 5.02 6.21
C TYR A 215 -7.59 5.93 7.43
N ALA A 216 -8.33 5.48 8.42
CA ALA A 216 -8.54 6.23 9.66
C ALA A 216 -7.23 6.43 10.42
N LEU A 217 -6.41 5.38 10.57
CA LEU A 217 -5.08 5.44 11.18
C LEU A 217 -4.15 6.41 10.42
N PHE A 218 -4.15 6.34 9.10
CA PHE A 218 -3.35 7.21 8.24
C PHE A 218 -3.80 8.67 8.36
N THR A 219 -5.08 8.94 8.44
CA THR A 219 -5.65 10.30 8.49
C THR A 219 -5.43 10.93 9.86
N ALA A 220 -5.62 10.18 10.94
CA ALA A 220 -5.36 10.63 12.31
C ALA A 220 -3.88 11.03 12.51
N ASN A 221 -2.93 10.37 11.83
CA ASN A 221 -1.50 10.74 11.78
C ASN A 221 -0.85 11.03 13.13
N GLY A 222 -1.24 10.28 14.19
CA GLY A 222 -0.69 10.42 15.52
C GLY A 222 -1.39 11.48 16.40
N ALA A 223 -2.62 11.87 16.03
CA ALA A 223 -3.47 12.72 16.87
C ALA A 223 -3.77 12.08 18.23
#